data_c1d9d27f071956f8b3c01175a75a15ab
#
_entry.id   c1d9d27f071956f8b3c01175a75a15ab
#
_cell.length_a   1.000
_cell.length_b   1.000
_cell.length_c   1.000
_cell.angle_alpha   90.00
_cell.angle_beta   90.00
_cell.angle_gamma   90.00
#
_symmetry.space_group_name_H-M   'P 1'
#
loop_
_entity.id
_entity.type
_entity.pdbx_description
1 polymer ?
#
loop_
_entity_poly.entity_id
_entity_poly.type
_entity_poly.pdbx_seq_one_letter_code
_entity_poly.pdbx_strand_id
1 'polypeptide(L)'
;MKSLHRIAIATPLIVLHAWAGEIPSKQIAARTELHQIQTLTLSDQQFLNGDTGGKPVTITGQLRIAQGSSRLPVVVLQHGSGGYLANIDVWSRELNELGISTFALDSFTGRGLTEVNSNQALLGRLNFIVDLYRALEVLASHPRVDPRRIVLMGFSRGGQATLYASLKRFNRLWNKSGVEFAAYVPFYPDCMTPYISDTEVADRPIRIFGGTLDDYNPISVCKAYVERLRAAGRDVEVTEYPSAAHAFDNPLGAQPAAVFPKFESVRNCKIREETEGLLINAETKQPFSYKDACVVHGPHLGYDPAAAQAAKTSVKAFLKAVLKLE
;
A
#
# COMPACT_ATOMS: atom_id res chain seq x y z
N MET A 1 -36.25 -70.77 24.16
CA MET A 1 -36.65 -69.54 23.43
C MET A 1 -35.92 -68.38 24.06
N LYS A 2 -34.84 -67.86 23.41
CA LYS A 2 -34.09 -66.69 23.93
C LYS A 2 -34.46 -65.51 23.03
N SER A 3 -35.08 -64.49 23.65
CA SER A 3 -35.46 -63.22 23.00
C SER A 3 -34.23 -62.36 22.80
N LEU A 4 -33.90 -61.98 21.56
CA LEU A 4 -32.86 -61.03 21.19
C LEU A 4 -33.50 -59.63 21.16
N HIS A 5 -33.12 -58.77 22.12
CA HIS A 5 -33.45 -57.35 22.11
C HIS A 5 -32.46 -56.62 21.17
N ARG A 6 -32.97 -56.04 20.08
CA ARG A 6 -32.21 -55.16 19.22
C ARG A 6 -32.20 -53.75 19.85
N ILE A 7 -31.03 -53.27 20.25
CA ILE A 7 -30.83 -51.91 20.66
C ILE A 7 -30.61 -51.07 19.40
N ALA A 8 -31.50 -50.16 19.10
CA ALA A 8 -31.36 -49.19 18.04
C ALA A 8 -30.54 -47.98 18.59
N ILE A 9 -29.30 -47.83 18.07
CA ILE A 9 -28.46 -46.66 18.37
C ILE A 9 -28.88 -45.53 17.42
N ALA A 10 -29.57 -44.51 17.94
CA ALA A 10 -29.85 -43.30 17.20
C ALA A 10 -28.62 -42.39 17.24
N THR A 11 -27.97 -42.21 16.07
CA THR A 11 -26.87 -41.24 15.92
C THR A 11 -27.46 -39.86 15.75
N PRO A 12 -27.12 -38.85 16.61
CA PRO A 12 -27.58 -37.50 16.40
C PRO A 12 -26.89 -36.90 15.17
N LEU A 13 -27.67 -36.46 14.18
CA LEU A 13 -27.21 -35.64 13.07
C LEU A 13 -26.91 -34.24 13.65
N ILE A 14 -25.63 -33.94 13.82
CA ILE A 14 -25.18 -32.56 14.11
C ILE A 14 -25.27 -31.78 12.80
N VAL A 15 -26.30 -30.96 12.64
CA VAL A 15 -26.44 -29.99 11.56
C VAL A 15 -25.52 -28.81 11.90
N LEU A 16 -24.31 -28.81 11.35
CA LEU A 16 -23.42 -27.63 11.36
C LEU A 16 -24.05 -26.55 10.49
N HIS A 17 -24.71 -25.57 11.11
CA HIS A 17 -25.06 -24.33 10.44
C HIS A 17 -23.79 -23.54 10.22
N ALA A 18 -23.21 -23.63 9.03
CA ALA A 18 -22.18 -22.70 8.58
C ALA A 18 -22.85 -21.34 8.42
N TRP A 19 -22.56 -20.43 9.32
CA TRP A 19 -22.88 -19.00 9.16
C TRP A 19 -21.92 -18.42 8.11
N ALA A 20 -22.18 -18.68 6.83
CA ALA A 20 -21.67 -17.87 5.76
C ALA A 20 -22.55 -16.60 5.75
N GLY A 21 -22.12 -15.57 6.49
CA GLY A 21 -22.76 -14.26 6.38
C GLY A 21 -22.76 -13.84 4.91
N GLU A 22 -23.91 -13.55 4.32
CA GLU A 22 -24.01 -13.07 2.94
C GLU A 22 -23.19 -11.76 2.82
N ILE A 23 -22.25 -11.72 1.88
CA ILE A 23 -21.52 -10.50 1.57
C ILE A 23 -22.54 -9.53 0.96
N PRO A 24 -22.70 -8.29 1.51
CA PRO A 24 -23.63 -7.33 0.96
C PRO A 24 -23.39 -7.12 -0.54
N SER A 25 -24.43 -7.11 -1.34
CA SER A 25 -24.33 -7.05 -2.82
C SER A 25 -23.48 -5.89 -3.34
N LYS A 26 -23.44 -4.76 -2.62
CA LYS A 26 -22.61 -3.60 -2.97
C LYS A 26 -21.11 -3.83 -2.75
N GLN A 27 -20.70 -4.77 -1.91
CA GLN A 27 -19.30 -5.14 -1.69
C GLN A 27 -18.77 -6.05 -2.80
N ILE A 28 -19.66 -6.62 -3.61
CA ILE A 28 -19.30 -7.48 -4.73
C ILE A 28 -19.06 -6.59 -5.94
N ALA A 29 -17.88 -6.72 -6.55
CA ALA A 29 -17.58 -6.04 -7.80
C ALA A 29 -18.57 -6.46 -8.91
N ALA A 30 -18.99 -5.51 -9.75
CA ALA A 30 -19.81 -5.81 -10.91
C ALA A 30 -19.04 -6.67 -11.92
N ARG A 31 -17.73 -6.45 -12.01
CA ARG A 31 -16.79 -7.19 -12.86
C ARG A 31 -15.39 -7.11 -12.29
N THR A 32 -14.61 -8.18 -12.47
CA THR A 32 -13.18 -8.21 -12.17
C THR A 32 -12.39 -8.43 -13.46
N GLU A 33 -11.36 -7.64 -13.67
CA GLU A 33 -10.47 -7.71 -14.82
C GLU A 33 -9.02 -7.85 -14.36
N LEU A 34 -8.22 -8.63 -15.10
CA LEU A 34 -6.78 -8.73 -14.89
C LEU A 34 -6.08 -7.98 -16.02
N HIS A 35 -5.19 -7.07 -15.64
CA HIS A 35 -4.42 -6.26 -16.57
C HIS A 35 -2.94 -6.58 -16.46
N GLN A 36 -2.29 -6.80 -17.61
CA GLN A 36 -0.85 -6.87 -17.70
C GLN A 36 -0.29 -5.46 -17.84
N ILE A 37 0.76 -5.15 -17.10
CA ILE A 37 1.37 -3.84 -17.05
C ILE A 37 2.86 -3.99 -17.37
N GLN A 38 3.29 -3.38 -18.47
CA GLN A 38 4.69 -3.32 -18.85
C GLN A 38 5.40 -2.27 -18.00
N THR A 39 6.45 -2.66 -17.29
CA THR A 39 7.22 -1.79 -16.41
C THR A 39 8.70 -2.16 -16.45
N LEU A 40 9.49 -1.56 -15.56
CA LEU A 40 10.93 -1.78 -15.45
C LEU A 40 11.30 -2.21 -14.03
N THR A 41 12.34 -3.02 -13.93
CA THR A 41 13.08 -3.17 -12.67
C THR A 41 14.33 -2.33 -12.75
N LEU A 42 14.42 -1.33 -11.87
CA LEU A 42 15.46 -0.30 -11.84
C LEU A 42 16.28 -0.40 -10.54
N SER A 43 17.55 -0.02 -10.59
CA SER A 43 18.24 0.43 -9.38
C SER A 43 17.66 1.75 -8.90
N ASP A 44 17.83 2.09 -7.61
CA ASP A 44 17.37 3.38 -7.09
C ASP A 44 18.06 4.55 -7.81
N GLN A 45 19.34 4.40 -8.19
CA GLN A 45 20.08 5.40 -8.95
C GLN A 45 19.50 5.60 -10.37
N GLN A 46 19.17 4.52 -11.08
CA GLN A 46 18.49 4.61 -12.38
C GLN A 46 17.16 5.35 -12.25
N PHE A 47 16.36 5.00 -11.23
CA PHE A 47 15.10 5.69 -10.99
C PHE A 47 15.29 7.19 -10.76
N LEU A 48 16.19 7.57 -9.87
CA LEU A 48 16.41 8.97 -9.47
C LEU A 48 16.97 9.84 -10.61
N ASN A 49 17.67 9.23 -11.55
CA ASN A 49 18.22 9.91 -12.75
C ASN A 49 17.29 9.85 -13.97
N GLY A 50 16.13 9.16 -13.88
CA GLY A 50 15.25 8.96 -15.02
C GLY A 50 15.83 8.04 -16.10
N ASP A 51 16.80 7.19 -15.73
CA ASP A 51 17.40 6.21 -16.63
C ASP A 51 16.44 5.04 -16.87
N THR A 52 16.03 4.85 -18.12
CA THR A 52 15.12 3.79 -18.57
C THR A 52 15.82 2.48 -18.94
N GLY A 53 17.13 2.37 -18.74
CA GLY A 53 17.95 1.19 -19.06
C GLY A 53 17.76 0.01 -18.10
N GLY A 54 16.69 -0.02 -17.31
CA GLY A 54 16.37 -1.12 -16.42
C GLY A 54 15.87 -2.36 -17.12
N LYS A 55 15.71 -3.46 -16.36
CA LYS A 55 15.22 -4.74 -16.91
C LYS A 55 13.69 -4.64 -17.14
N PRO A 56 13.20 -4.85 -18.38
CA PRO A 56 11.77 -4.93 -18.64
C PRO A 56 11.12 -6.09 -17.90
N VAL A 57 9.92 -5.84 -17.38
CA VAL A 57 9.12 -6.84 -16.68
C VAL A 57 7.63 -6.57 -16.89
N THR A 58 6.83 -7.62 -16.88
CA THR A 58 5.37 -7.55 -16.88
C THR A 58 4.88 -7.85 -15.47
N ILE A 59 4.19 -6.90 -14.87
CA ILE A 59 3.47 -7.08 -13.62
C ILE A 59 1.96 -7.16 -13.87
N THR A 60 1.16 -7.39 -12.85
CA THR A 60 -0.29 -7.51 -12.98
C THR A 60 -1.03 -6.55 -12.06
N GLY A 61 -2.22 -6.14 -12.50
CA GLY A 61 -3.18 -5.41 -11.70
C GLY A 61 -4.55 -6.03 -11.80
N GLN A 62 -5.26 -6.15 -10.69
CA GLN A 62 -6.64 -6.61 -10.63
C GLN A 62 -7.58 -5.42 -10.48
N LEU A 63 -8.35 -5.11 -11.52
CA LEU A 63 -9.40 -4.10 -11.48
C LEU A 63 -10.73 -4.71 -11.03
N ARG A 64 -11.23 -4.32 -9.87
CA ARG A 64 -12.56 -4.66 -9.38
C ARG A 64 -13.46 -3.46 -9.61
N ILE A 65 -14.31 -3.52 -10.64
CA ILE A 65 -15.23 -2.45 -11.01
C ILE A 65 -16.43 -2.50 -10.06
N ALA A 66 -16.67 -1.41 -9.34
CA ALA A 66 -17.82 -1.29 -8.46
C ALA A 66 -19.15 -1.29 -9.24
N GLN A 67 -20.27 -1.48 -8.53
CA GLN A 67 -21.61 -1.41 -9.11
C GLN A 67 -21.88 -0.02 -9.69
N GLY A 68 -22.56 0.04 -10.82
CA GLY A 68 -22.89 1.28 -11.53
C GLY A 68 -22.66 1.18 -13.04
N SER A 69 -23.20 2.11 -13.81
CA SER A 69 -23.12 2.13 -15.28
C SER A 69 -22.19 3.22 -15.85
N SER A 70 -21.89 4.27 -15.07
CA SER A 70 -21.04 5.40 -15.48
C SER A 70 -19.54 5.09 -15.38
N ARG A 71 -18.69 6.07 -15.73
CA ARG A 71 -17.29 6.07 -15.34
C ARG A 71 -17.17 6.28 -13.85
N LEU A 72 -16.44 5.40 -13.17
CA LEU A 72 -16.33 5.34 -11.72
C LEU A 72 -14.97 5.84 -11.23
N PRO A 73 -14.90 6.39 -10.01
CA PRO A 73 -13.63 6.62 -9.35
C PRO A 73 -12.91 5.30 -9.07
N VAL A 74 -11.59 5.35 -9.00
CA VAL A 74 -10.75 4.19 -8.69
C VAL A 74 -9.76 4.53 -7.58
N VAL A 75 -9.58 3.59 -6.66
CA VAL A 75 -8.43 3.59 -5.75
C VAL A 75 -7.44 2.53 -6.20
N VAL A 76 -6.21 2.95 -6.50
CA VAL A 76 -5.07 2.05 -6.73
C VAL A 76 -4.58 1.60 -5.36
N LEU A 77 -4.47 0.29 -5.15
CA LEU A 77 -4.01 -0.33 -3.91
C LEU A 77 -2.63 -0.95 -4.14
N GLN A 78 -1.60 -0.41 -3.45
CA GLN A 78 -0.23 -0.90 -3.55
C GLN A 78 0.16 -1.66 -2.28
N HIS A 79 0.48 -2.94 -2.40
CA HIS A 79 0.94 -3.77 -1.28
C HIS A 79 2.29 -3.33 -0.72
N GLY A 80 2.64 -3.81 0.49
CA GLY A 80 3.93 -3.59 1.14
C GLY A 80 4.99 -4.64 0.77
N SER A 81 6.06 -4.69 1.58
CA SER A 81 7.16 -5.67 1.42
C SER A 81 6.73 -7.13 1.59
N GLY A 82 5.60 -7.39 2.24
CA GLY A 82 5.01 -8.73 2.40
C GLY A 82 4.21 -9.23 1.20
N GLY A 83 4.10 -8.47 0.11
CA GLY A 83 3.29 -8.83 -1.03
C GLY A 83 1.78 -8.58 -0.80
N TYR A 84 0.96 -9.28 -1.55
CA TYR A 84 -0.50 -9.14 -1.52
C TYR A 84 -1.09 -9.80 -0.27
N LEU A 85 -1.42 -9.01 0.75
CA LEU A 85 -1.97 -9.45 2.02
C LEU A 85 -3.50 -9.27 2.09
N ALA A 86 -4.14 -9.83 3.12
CA ALA A 86 -5.59 -9.84 3.28
C ALA A 86 -6.21 -8.43 3.40
N ASN A 87 -5.47 -7.44 3.88
CA ASN A 87 -5.94 -6.06 3.94
C ASN A 87 -6.31 -5.50 2.56
N ILE A 88 -5.62 -5.91 1.49
CA ILE A 88 -5.95 -5.50 0.11
C ILE A 88 -7.37 -5.91 -0.27
N ASP A 89 -7.77 -7.15 0.05
CA ASP A 89 -9.14 -7.62 -0.20
C ASP A 89 -10.17 -6.94 0.68
N VAL A 90 -9.84 -6.69 1.95
CA VAL A 90 -10.69 -5.95 2.87
C VAL A 90 -10.96 -4.55 2.34
N TRP A 91 -9.90 -3.79 2.00
CA TRP A 91 -10.04 -2.45 1.44
C TRP A 91 -10.79 -2.45 0.10
N SER A 92 -10.54 -3.44 -0.75
CA SER A 92 -11.27 -3.56 -2.03
C SER A 92 -12.78 -3.67 -1.81
N ARG A 93 -13.24 -4.49 -0.86
CA ARG A 93 -14.67 -4.63 -0.53
C ARG A 93 -15.25 -3.35 0.08
N GLU A 94 -14.55 -2.78 1.07
CA GLU A 94 -14.97 -1.55 1.74
C GLU A 94 -15.12 -0.36 0.78
N LEU A 95 -14.27 -0.29 -0.25
CA LEU A 95 -14.32 0.76 -1.26
C LEU A 95 -15.38 0.49 -2.33
N ASN A 96 -15.55 -0.77 -2.76
CA ASN A 96 -16.62 -1.14 -3.68
C ASN A 96 -18.01 -0.83 -3.11
N GLU A 97 -18.20 -0.99 -1.78
CA GLU A 97 -19.44 -0.61 -1.08
C GLU A 97 -19.79 0.87 -1.26
N LEU A 98 -18.79 1.73 -1.38
CA LEU A 98 -18.95 3.17 -1.64
C LEU A 98 -19.12 3.51 -3.13
N GLY A 99 -19.19 2.53 -4.02
CA GLY A 99 -19.21 2.75 -5.46
C GLY A 99 -17.85 3.16 -6.05
N ILE A 100 -16.75 2.92 -5.32
CA ILE A 100 -15.38 3.16 -5.77
C ILE A 100 -14.80 1.85 -6.29
N SER A 101 -14.34 1.82 -7.53
CA SER A 101 -13.59 0.69 -8.08
C SER A 101 -12.20 0.61 -7.44
N THR A 102 -11.60 -0.57 -7.43
CA THR A 102 -10.24 -0.75 -6.88
C THR A 102 -9.33 -1.39 -7.92
N PHE A 103 -8.08 -0.95 -7.95
CA PHE A 103 -7.04 -1.53 -8.79
C PHE A 103 -5.87 -1.99 -7.92
N ALA A 104 -5.85 -3.27 -7.57
CA ALA A 104 -4.82 -3.85 -6.73
C ALA A 104 -3.64 -4.31 -7.57
N LEU A 105 -2.45 -3.72 -7.35
CA LEU A 105 -1.22 -4.07 -8.03
C LEU A 105 -0.50 -5.23 -7.36
N ASP A 106 0.02 -6.14 -8.18
CA ASP A 106 1.02 -7.13 -7.79
C ASP A 106 2.36 -6.76 -8.44
N SER A 107 3.20 -6.06 -7.72
CA SER A 107 4.53 -5.64 -8.17
C SER A 107 5.60 -6.73 -8.01
N PHE A 108 5.26 -7.91 -7.45
CA PHE A 108 6.22 -8.95 -7.11
C PHE A 108 6.19 -10.15 -8.05
N THR A 109 5.04 -10.76 -8.28
CA THR A 109 4.93 -12.03 -9.01
C THR A 109 5.62 -11.99 -10.38
N GLY A 110 5.42 -10.92 -11.16
CA GLY A 110 6.09 -10.74 -12.45
C GLY A 110 7.61 -10.61 -12.38
N ARG A 111 8.16 -10.30 -11.20
CA ARG A 111 9.60 -10.24 -10.90
C ARG A 111 10.14 -11.54 -10.29
N GLY A 112 9.29 -12.56 -10.12
CA GLY A 112 9.65 -13.81 -9.45
C GLY A 112 9.82 -13.65 -7.93
N LEU A 113 9.17 -12.64 -7.34
CA LEU A 113 9.20 -12.36 -5.90
C LEU A 113 7.84 -12.68 -5.28
N THR A 114 7.82 -13.02 -4.01
CA THR A 114 6.61 -13.15 -3.19
C THR A 114 6.62 -12.16 -2.03
N GLU A 115 7.80 -11.86 -1.49
CA GLU A 115 8.04 -10.90 -0.41
C GLU A 115 9.48 -10.39 -0.47
N VAL A 116 9.76 -9.29 0.22
CA VAL A 116 11.11 -8.76 0.41
C VAL A 116 11.38 -8.32 1.85
N ASN A 117 10.53 -8.68 2.83
CA ASN A 117 10.71 -8.29 4.22
C ASN A 117 12.04 -8.80 4.81
N SER A 118 12.41 -10.03 4.41
CA SER A 118 13.62 -10.71 4.89
C SER A 118 14.89 -10.36 4.10
N ASN A 119 14.72 -9.73 2.94
CA ASN A 119 15.82 -9.24 2.10
C ASN A 119 15.32 -8.08 1.23
N GLN A 120 15.35 -6.89 1.80
CA GLN A 120 14.85 -5.68 1.14
C GLN A 120 15.67 -5.30 -0.13
N ALA A 121 16.89 -5.80 -0.26
CA ALA A 121 17.77 -5.56 -1.39
C ALA A 121 17.31 -6.25 -2.69
N LEU A 122 16.41 -7.23 -2.62
CA LEU A 122 15.90 -7.95 -3.79
C LEU A 122 15.18 -7.05 -4.80
N LEU A 123 14.65 -5.91 -4.35
CA LEU A 123 14.00 -4.92 -5.21
C LEU A 123 14.31 -3.51 -4.72
N GLY A 124 14.85 -2.66 -5.58
CA GLY A 124 15.07 -1.24 -5.28
C GLY A 124 13.79 -0.58 -4.78
N ARG A 125 13.91 0.24 -3.74
CA ARG A 125 12.77 0.77 -2.99
C ARG A 125 11.84 1.68 -3.80
N LEU A 126 12.33 2.26 -4.90
CA LEU A 126 11.58 3.19 -5.75
C LEU A 126 10.82 2.52 -6.91
N ASN A 127 11.03 1.21 -7.15
CA ASN A 127 10.39 0.50 -8.25
C ASN A 127 8.85 0.56 -8.23
N PHE A 128 8.24 0.53 -7.05
CA PHE A 128 6.78 0.62 -6.93
C PHE A 128 6.24 1.94 -7.50
N ILE A 129 7.01 3.03 -7.45
CA ILE A 129 6.59 4.33 -7.98
C ILE A 129 6.45 4.26 -9.51
N VAL A 130 7.39 3.59 -10.21
CA VAL A 130 7.27 3.37 -11.66
C VAL A 130 6.04 2.53 -11.96
N ASP A 131 5.84 1.43 -11.20
CA ASP A 131 4.69 0.54 -11.37
C ASP A 131 3.36 1.29 -11.21
N LEU A 132 3.29 2.20 -10.23
CA LEU A 132 2.12 3.04 -9.98
C LEU A 132 1.81 3.99 -11.16
N TYR A 133 2.82 4.60 -11.76
CA TYR A 133 2.60 5.45 -12.92
C TYR A 133 2.21 4.65 -14.17
N ARG A 134 2.75 3.43 -14.35
CA ARG A 134 2.30 2.52 -15.42
C ARG A 134 0.86 2.04 -15.20
N ALA A 135 0.47 1.78 -13.95
CA ALA A 135 -0.92 1.50 -13.61
C ALA A 135 -1.85 2.69 -13.93
N LEU A 136 -1.39 3.90 -13.64
CA LEU A 136 -2.13 5.12 -13.95
C LEU A 136 -2.36 5.28 -15.46
N GLU A 137 -1.38 4.95 -16.31
CA GLU A 137 -1.51 4.93 -17.78
C GLU A 137 -2.63 3.97 -18.23
N VAL A 138 -2.66 2.76 -17.68
CA VAL A 138 -3.71 1.76 -17.98
C VAL A 138 -5.09 2.27 -17.56
N LEU A 139 -5.21 2.80 -16.36
CA LEU A 139 -6.47 3.28 -15.82
C LEU A 139 -6.98 4.54 -16.52
N ALA A 140 -6.10 5.45 -16.91
CA ALA A 140 -6.47 6.70 -17.57
C ALA A 140 -7.19 6.46 -18.92
N SER A 141 -6.87 5.37 -19.61
CA SER A 141 -7.48 4.98 -20.88
C SER A 141 -8.69 4.04 -20.74
N HIS A 142 -8.96 3.54 -19.52
CA HIS A 142 -9.99 2.53 -19.30
C HIS A 142 -11.41 3.12 -19.41
N PRO A 143 -12.34 2.51 -20.19
CA PRO A 143 -13.65 3.10 -20.49
C PRO A 143 -14.57 3.25 -19.27
N ARG A 144 -14.35 2.46 -18.20
CA ARG A 144 -15.14 2.50 -16.97
C ARG A 144 -14.52 3.35 -15.86
N VAL A 145 -13.34 3.94 -16.08
CA VAL A 145 -12.62 4.76 -15.09
C VAL A 145 -12.78 6.24 -15.40
N ASP A 146 -13.05 7.05 -14.39
CA ASP A 146 -12.92 8.51 -14.49
C ASP A 146 -11.46 8.89 -14.20
N PRO A 147 -10.69 9.32 -15.20
CA PRO A 147 -9.26 9.60 -15.04
C PRO A 147 -8.96 10.78 -14.10
N ARG A 148 -9.96 11.61 -13.78
CA ARG A 148 -9.82 12.72 -12.83
C ARG A 148 -10.09 12.31 -11.38
N ARG A 149 -10.55 11.07 -11.16
CA ARG A 149 -10.92 10.52 -9.85
C ARG A 149 -10.19 9.22 -9.55
N ILE A 150 -8.86 9.21 -9.78
CA ILE A 150 -7.98 8.09 -9.45
C ILE A 150 -7.18 8.48 -8.21
N VAL A 151 -7.37 7.78 -7.11
CA VAL A 151 -6.65 7.98 -5.84
C VAL A 151 -5.61 6.88 -5.67
N LEU A 152 -4.48 7.21 -5.08
CA LEU A 152 -3.44 6.24 -4.74
C LEU A 152 -3.45 5.95 -3.25
N MET A 153 -3.50 4.67 -2.89
CA MET A 153 -3.43 4.17 -1.52
C MET A 153 -2.42 3.03 -1.45
N GLY A 154 -1.57 3.03 -0.45
CA GLY A 154 -0.56 1.99 -0.33
C GLY A 154 -0.13 1.74 1.11
N PHE A 155 0.51 0.58 1.34
CA PHE A 155 0.78 0.02 2.65
C PHE A 155 2.27 -0.23 2.84
N SER A 156 2.88 0.26 3.95
CA SER A 156 4.31 0.05 4.25
C SER A 156 5.21 0.55 3.10
N ARG A 157 6.00 -0.30 2.45
CA ARG A 157 6.74 0.04 1.22
C ARG A 157 5.81 0.61 0.13
N GLY A 158 4.59 0.08 -0.01
CA GLY A 158 3.57 0.65 -0.89
C GLY A 158 3.08 2.02 -0.41
N GLY A 159 3.01 2.22 0.91
CA GLY A 159 2.75 3.53 1.54
C GLY A 159 3.87 4.53 1.25
N GLN A 160 5.14 4.11 1.35
CA GLN A 160 6.29 4.90 0.93
C GLN A 160 6.18 5.29 -0.54
N ALA A 161 5.89 4.33 -1.42
CA ALA A 161 5.72 4.61 -2.84
C ALA A 161 4.55 5.58 -3.09
N THR A 162 3.44 5.42 -2.37
CA THR A 162 2.29 6.33 -2.42
C THR A 162 2.69 7.75 -2.03
N LEU A 163 3.41 7.92 -0.92
CA LEU A 163 3.86 9.22 -0.45
C LEU A 163 4.78 9.89 -1.47
N TYR A 164 5.80 9.20 -1.93
CA TYR A 164 6.80 9.78 -2.82
C TYR A 164 6.37 9.84 -4.30
N ALA A 165 5.35 9.08 -4.73
CA ALA A 165 4.71 9.31 -6.03
C ALA A 165 4.05 10.70 -6.12
N SER A 166 3.85 11.40 -5.00
CA SER A 166 3.40 12.80 -5.00
C SER A 166 4.49 13.80 -5.40
N LEU A 167 5.78 13.41 -5.38
CA LEU A 167 6.88 14.32 -5.74
C LEU A 167 6.80 14.75 -7.20
N LYS A 168 6.75 16.06 -7.44
CA LYS A 168 6.68 16.64 -8.79
C LYS A 168 7.84 16.19 -9.68
N ARG A 169 9.05 16.01 -9.10
CA ARG A 169 10.22 15.49 -9.82
C ARG A 169 9.96 14.06 -10.32
N PHE A 170 9.48 13.16 -9.48
CA PHE A 170 9.22 11.78 -9.87
C PHE A 170 8.08 11.67 -10.87
N ASN A 171 7.04 12.50 -10.70
CA ASN A 171 5.96 12.59 -11.67
C ASN A 171 6.49 13.01 -13.06
N ARG A 172 7.32 14.07 -13.14
CA ARG A 172 7.91 14.50 -14.42
C ARG A 172 8.78 13.43 -15.09
N LEU A 173 9.54 12.67 -14.31
CA LEU A 173 10.42 11.63 -14.84
C LEU A 173 9.63 10.42 -15.38
N TRP A 174 8.63 9.96 -14.63
CA TRP A 174 8.09 8.62 -14.83
C TRP A 174 6.62 8.58 -15.25
N ASN A 175 5.82 9.60 -14.96
CA ASN A 175 4.41 9.62 -15.35
C ASN A 175 4.25 10.03 -16.82
N LYS A 176 3.76 9.11 -17.65
CA LYS A 176 3.46 9.34 -19.07
C LYS A 176 1.96 9.33 -19.38
N SER A 177 1.12 9.18 -18.37
CA SER A 177 -0.34 9.03 -18.52
C SER A 177 -1.07 10.32 -18.94
N GLY A 178 -0.45 11.49 -18.74
CA GLY A 178 -1.09 12.79 -18.93
C GLY A 178 -2.11 13.17 -17.84
N VAL A 179 -2.29 12.34 -16.80
CA VAL A 179 -3.15 12.59 -15.65
C VAL A 179 -2.37 12.49 -14.34
N GLU A 180 -2.94 13.02 -13.25
CA GLU A 180 -2.37 12.93 -11.91
C GLU A 180 -3.33 12.17 -10.98
N PHE A 181 -2.79 11.58 -9.92
CA PHE A 181 -3.62 11.07 -8.83
C PHE A 181 -4.39 12.22 -8.17
N ALA A 182 -5.67 12.00 -7.88
CA ALA A 182 -6.53 12.98 -7.23
C ALA A 182 -6.21 13.18 -5.73
N ALA A 183 -5.61 12.17 -5.10
CA ALA A 183 -5.17 12.19 -3.71
C ALA A 183 -4.20 11.03 -3.43
N TYR A 184 -3.50 11.11 -2.27
CA TYR A 184 -2.55 10.12 -1.80
C TYR A 184 -2.89 9.69 -0.37
N VAL A 185 -2.96 8.38 -0.13
CA VAL A 185 -3.37 7.78 1.15
C VAL A 185 -2.32 6.75 1.59
N PRO A 186 -1.15 7.19 2.07
CA PRO A 186 -0.10 6.29 2.56
C PRO A 186 -0.41 5.77 3.97
N PHE A 187 -0.38 4.44 4.12
CA PHE A 187 -0.50 3.73 5.39
C PHE A 187 0.88 3.33 5.90
N TYR A 188 1.19 3.70 7.12
CA TYR A 188 2.46 3.42 7.83
C TYR A 188 3.68 3.43 6.89
N PRO A 189 3.85 4.56 6.14
CA PRO A 189 4.92 4.68 5.16
C PRO A 189 6.28 4.82 5.84
N ASP A 190 7.34 4.41 5.14
CA ASP A 190 8.69 4.87 5.45
C ASP A 190 8.87 6.33 4.98
N CYS A 191 9.01 7.25 5.93
CA CYS A 191 9.27 8.68 5.67
C CYS A 191 10.73 9.07 5.93
N MET A 192 11.64 8.10 6.11
CA MET A 192 12.98 8.33 6.66
C MET A 192 14.00 8.83 5.64
N THR A 193 13.69 8.75 4.33
CA THR A 193 14.62 9.16 3.28
C THR A 193 14.25 10.51 2.71
N PRO A 194 14.94 11.61 3.03
CA PRO A 194 14.79 12.87 2.30
C PRO A 194 15.36 12.76 0.88
N TYR A 195 14.52 13.09 -0.10
CA TYR A 195 14.89 13.21 -1.50
C TYR A 195 15.13 14.67 -1.86
N ILE A 196 15.90 14.92 -2.94
CA ILE A 196 16.08 16.28 -3.44
C ILE A 196 14.73 16.88 -3.82
N SER A 197 14.46 18.09 -3.33
CA SER A 197 13.17 18.81 -3.50
C SER A 197 11.95 18.05 -2.94
N ASP A 198 12.10 17.33 -1.83
CA ASP A 198 11.06 16.48 -1.25
C ASP A 198 9.82 17.24 -0.73
N THR A 199 9.86 18.57 -0.66
CA THR A 199 8.71 19.42 -0.35
C THR A 199 7.94 19.88 -1.59
N GLU A 200 8.47 19.64 -2.79
CA GLU A 200 7.78 19.91 -4.06
C GLU A 200 6.86 18.76 -4.44
N VAL A 201 5.77 18.60 -3.71
CA VAL A 201 4.74 17.58 -3.99
C VAL A 201 3.64 18.11 -4.89
N ALA A 202 2.84 17.22 -5.48
CA ALA A 202 1.63 17.52 -6.23
C ALA A 202 0.69 18.40 -5.39
N ASP A 203 -0.05 19.27 -6.06
CA ASP A 203 -1.06 20.11 -5.41
C ASP A 203 -2.37 19.31 -5.19
N ARG A 204 -2.24 18.25 -4.42
CA ARG A 204 -3.27 17.27 -4.11
C ARG A 204 -3.19 16.86 -2.64
N PRO A 205 -4.32 16.54 -2.00
CA PRO A 205 -4.31 16.19 -0.59
C PRO A 205 -3.55 14.86 -0.33
N ILE A 206 -2.77 14.85 0.76
CA ILE A 206 -2.05 13.69 1.26
C ILE A 206 -2.55 13.40 2.68
N ARG A 207 -3.00 12.16 2.95
CA ARG A 207 -3.49 11.73 4.27
C ARG A 207 -2.74 10.48 4.72
N ILE A 208 -1.84 10.66 5.68
CA ILE A 208 -0.97 9.62 6.23
C ILE A 208 -1.64 8.99 7.44
N PHE A 209 -1.61 7.65 7.51
CA PHE A 209 -2.14 6.88 8.63
C PHE A 209 -1.05 5.99 9.21
N GLY A 210 -0.86 6.03 10.53
CA GLY A 210 0.18 5.23 11.18
C GLY A 210 -0.08 4.96 12.64
N GLY A 211 0.64 4.01 13.23
CA GLY A 211 0.52 3.63 14.63
C GLY A 211 1.63 4.23 15.49
N THR A 212 1.33 4.56 16.76
CA THR A 212 2.33 5.04 17.72
C THR A 212 3.34 3.95 18.10
N LEU A 213 2.91 2.69 18.08
CA LEU A 213 3.76 1.54 18.43
C LEU A 213 4.48 0.95 17.20
N ASP A 214 4.39 1.60 16.05
CA ASP A 214 5.12 1.17 14.86
C ASP A 214 6.61 1.47 15.01
N ASP A 215 7.38 0.44 15.28
CA ASP A 215 8.84 0.48 15.35
C ASP A 215 9.53 0.02 14.06
N TYR A 216 8.74 -0.33 13.03
CA TYR A 216 9.24 -0.59 11.68
C TYR A 216 9.43 0.72 10.91
N ASN A 217 8.37 1.54 10.86
CA ASN A 217 8.33 2.87 10.25
C ASN A 217 7.78 3.88 11.28
N PRO A 218 8.61 4.41 12.19
CA PRO A 218 8.14 5.27 13.27
C PRO A 218 7.38 6.49 12.77
N ILE A 219 6.14 6.65 13.20
CA ILE A 219 5.25 7.74 12.77
C ILE A 219 5.80 9.14 13.09
N SER A 220 6.67 9.25 14.11
CA SER A 220 7.33 10.50 14.47
C SER A 220 8.15 11.09 13.32
N VAL A 221 8.76 10.25 12.47
CA VAL A 221 9.51 10.69 11.29
C VAL A 221 8.58 11.25 10.23
N CYS A 222 7.41 10.61 10.02
CA CYS A 222 6.39 11.13 9.13
C CYS A 222 5.83 12.47 9.62
N LYS A 223 5.63 12.63 10.93
CA LYS A 223 5.21 13.92 11.51
C LYS A 223 6.20 15.03 11.18
N ALA A 224 7.50 14.78 11.34
CA ALA A 224 8.54 15.76 11.01
C ALA A 224 8.53 16.12 9.50
N TYR A 225 8.27 15.14 8.62
CA TYR A 225 8.13 15.40 7.19
C TYR A 225 6.84 16.20 6.89
N VAL A 226 5.74 15.87 7.52
CA VAL A 226 4.46 16.61 7.39
C VAL A 226 4.61 18.07 7.79
N GLU A 227 5.34 18.39 8.87
CA GLU A 227 5.62 19.77 9.26
C GLU A 227 6.38 20.54 8.17
N ARG A 228 7.37 19.92 7.52
CA ARG A 228 8.07 20.53 6.38
C ARG A 228 7.15 20.77 5.18
N LEU A 229 6.28 19.82 4.87
CA LEU A 229 5.29 19.94 3.79
C LEU A 229 4.26 21.04 4.07
N ARG A 230 3.76 21.13 5.32
CA ARG A 230 2.84 22.18 5.74
C ARG A 230 3.49 23.57 5.67
N ALA A 231 4.74 23.69 6.12
CA ALA A 231 5.51 24.91 6.00
C ALA A 231 5.70 25.34 4.53
N ALA A 232 5.72 24.39 3.59
CA ALA A 232 5.73 24.62 2.15
C ALA A 232 4.31 24.85 1.55
N GLY A 233 3.28 24.99 2.38
CA GLY A 233 1.89 25.26 1.95
C GLY A 233 1.17 24.07 1.33
N ARG A 234 1.56 22.83 1.68
CA ARG A 234 0.94 21.62 1.13
C ARG A 234 -0.22 21.12 1.99
N ASP A 235 -1.27 20.62 1.35
CA ASP A 235 -2.42 19.98 2.01
C ASP A 235 -2.04 18.56 2.44
N VAL A 236 -1.51 18.43 3.66
CA VAL A 236 -1.07 17.14 4.21
C VAL A 236 -1.47 16.99 5.67
N GLU A 237 -1.97 15.81 6.02
CA GLU A 237 -2.33 15.44 7.38
C GLU A 237 -1.76 14.08 7.76
N VAL A 238 -1.50 13.90 9.05
CA VAL A 238 -1.14 12.60 9.64
C VAL A 238 -2.14 12.26 10.73
N THR A 239 -2.70 11.05 10.64
CA THR A 239 -3.57 10.46 11.68
C THR A 239 -2.79 9.36 12.38
N GLU A 240 -2.68 9.46 13.69
CA GLU A 240 -1.94 8.55 14.55
C GLU A 240 -2.90 7.71 15.41
N TYR A 241 -2.65 6.40 15.48
CA TYR A 241 -3.41 5.45 16.28
C TYR A 241 -2.56 4.97 17.47
N PRO A 242 -2.91 5.33 18.72
CA PRO A 242 -2.02 5.14 19.89
C PRO A 242 -1.64 3.70 20.20
N SER A 243 -2.52 2.73 19.92
CA SER A 243 -2.30 1.31 20.21
C SER A 243 -1.76 0.49 19.04
N ALA A 244 -1.67 1.10 17.85
CA ALA A 244 -1.38 0.37 16.64
C ALA A 244 0.13 0.20 16.40
N ALA A 245 0.53 -1.03 16.05
CA ALA A 245 1.83 -1.37 15.51
C ALA A 245 1.82 -1.33 13.97
N HIS A 246 2.91 -1.74 13.33
CA HIS A 246 2.98 -1.84 11.86
C HIS A 246 1.94 -2.82 11.30
N ALA A 247 1.36 -2.52 10.14
CA ALA A 247 0.34 -3.34 9.46
C ALA A 247 -0.95 -3.57 10.30
N PHE A 248 -1.34 -2.59 11.10
CA PHE A 248 -2.47 -2.68 12.03
C PHE A 248 -3.83 -2.97 11.37
N ASP A 249 -3.96 -2.77 10.07
CA ASP A 249 -5.19 -2.99 9.29
C ASP A 249 -5.25 -4.37 8.61
N ASN A 250 -4.21 -5.21 8.77
CA ASN A 250 -4.23 -6.57 8.23
C ASN A 250 -4.92 -7.56 9.19
N PRO A 251 -6.14 -8.04 8.88
CA PRO A 251 -6.92 -8.86 9.80
C PRO A 251 -6.32 -10.24 10.07
N LEU A 252 -5.34 -10.69 9.27
CA LEU A 252 -4.59 -11.91 9.50
C LEU A 252 -3.24 -11.66 10.21
N GLY A 253 -2.99 -10.42 10.65
CA GLY A 253 -1.82 -10.06 11.46
C GLY A 253 -1.88 -10.65 12.87
N ALA A 254 -0.73 -10.72 13.52
CA ALA A 254 -0.63 -11.16 14.92
C ALA A 254 -1.45 -10.26 15.85
N GLN A 255 -2.09 -10.85 16.84
CA GLN A 255 -2.85 -10.15 17.87
C GLN A 255 -2.63 -10.82 19.22
N PRO A 256 -1.92 -10.16 20.16
CA PRO A 256 -1.28 -8.83 20.03
C PRO A 256 -0.14 -8.80 19.01
N ALA A 257 0.37 -7.58 18.72
CA ALA A 257 1.51 -7.40 17.82
C ALA A 257 2.71 -8.25 18.28
N ALA A 258 3.38 -8.86 17.31
CA ALA A 258 4.50 -9.77 17.55
C ALA A 258 5.77 -9.32 16.82
N VAL A 259 6.93 -9.73 17.32
CA VAL A 259 8.23 -9.52 16.69
C VAL A 259 8.39 -10.43 15.47
N PHE A 260 8.88 -9.89 14.38
CA PHE A 260 9.24 -10.62 13.17
C PHE A 260 10.76 -10.63 12.99
N PRO A 261 11.48 -11.59 13.59
CA PRO A 261 12.92 -11.52 13.78
C PRO A 261 13.76 -11.58 12.51
N LYS A 262 13.16 -11.97 11.38
CA LYS A 262 13.85 -12.03 10.09
C LYS A 262 13.63 -10.78 9.21
N PHE A 263 12.73 -9.87 9.62
CA PHE A 263 12.41 -8.71 8.80
C PHE A 263 13.45 -7.61 8.99
N GLU A 264 14.00 -7.12 7.88
CA GLU A 264 14.97 -6.03 7.85
C GLU A 264 14.27 -4.68 7.99
N SER A 265 14.82 -3.79 8.81
CA SER A 265 14.35 -2.42 9.00
C SER A 265 15.50 -1.43 8.92
N VAL A 266 15.26 -0.32 8.24
CA VAL A 266 16.20 0.80 8.13
C VAL A 266 15.93 1.90 9.18
N ARG A 267 15.13 1.60 10.22
CA ARG A 267 14.71 2.58 11.24
C ARG A 267 15.86 3.30 11.95
N ASN A 268 17.04 2.71 11.97
CA ASN A 268 18.24 3.32 12.56
C ASN A 268 19.17 3.94 11.52
N CYS A 269 18.82 3.85 10.22
CA CYS A 269 19.66 4.40 9.16
C CYS A 269 19.29 5.86 8.86
N LYS A 270 20.30 6.68 8.58
CA LYS A 270 20.12 8.04 8.07
C LYS A 270 20.42 8.03 6.57
N ILE A 271 19.42 7.67 5.78
CA ILE A 271 19.53 7.60 4.33
C ILE A 271 19.11 8.93 3.74
N ARG A 272 19.83 9.45 2.76
CA ARG A 272 19.42 10.63 1.99
C ARG A 272 19.90 10.53 0.54
N GLU A 273 19.22 11.25 -0.32
CA GLU A 273 19.67 11.44 -1.69
C GLU A 273 20.77 12.52 -1.77
N GLU A 274 21.82 12.21 -2.49
CA GLU A 274 22.86 13.15 -2.94
C GLU A 274 22.72 13.42 -4.45
N THR A 275 23.57 14.27 -4.99
CA THR A 275 23.67 14.53 -6.41
C THR A 275 23.83 13.23 -7.22
N GLU A 276 23.45 13.25 -8.50
CA GLU A 276 23.53 12.11 -9.42
C GLU A 276 22.66 10.91 -9.01
N GLY A 277 21.60 11.15 -8.20
CA GLY A 277 20.65 10.10 -7.80
C GLY A 277 21.22 9.04 -6.86
N LEU A 278 22.27 9.37 -6.13
CA LEU A 278 22.90 8.44 -5.21
C LEU A 278 22.23 8.49 -3.84
N LEU A 279 21.73 7.35 -3.35
CA LEU A 279 21.33 7.21 -1.96
C LEU A 279 22.54 6.87 -1.11
N ILE A 280 22.82 7.70 -0.12
CA ILE A 280 23.95 7.49 0.80
C ILE A 280 23.46 7.27 2.23
N ASN A 281 24.26 6.54 2.99
CA ASN A 281 24.21 6.57 4.45
C ASN A 281 24.86 7.87 4.91
N ALA A 282 24.08 8.79 5.49
CA ALA A 282 24.57 10.12 5.87
C ALA A 282 25.61 10.11 6.99
N GLU A 283 25.74 9.01 7.74
CA GLU A 283 26.75 8.86 8.79
C GLU A 283 28.10 8.41 8.20
N THR A 284 28.07 7.38 7.35
CA THR A 284 29.32 6.84 6.76
C THR A 284 29.77 7.59 5.50
N LYS A 285 28.88 8.38 4.87
CA LYS A 285 29.07 9.05 3.58
C LYS A 285 29.31 8.08 2.41
N GLN A 286 29.00 6.80 2.59
CA GLN A 286 29.09 5.79 1.55
C GLN A 286 27.73 5.53 0.91
N PRO A 287 27.66 4.97 -0.30
CA PRO A 287 26.40 4.49 -0.87
C PRO A 287 25.68 3.57 0.10
N PHE A 288 24.39 3.83 0.32
CA PHE A 288 23.56 3.03 1.21
C PHE A 288 23.41 1.61 0.70
N SER A 289 23.51 0.67 1.64
CA SER A 289 23.28 -0.75 1.39
C SER A 289 22.52 -1.38 2.57
N TYR A 290 21.67 -2.37 2.29
CA TYR A 290 21.03 -3.18 3.34
C TYR A 290 22.03 -4.03 4.15
N LYS A 291 23.34 -3.97 3.83
CA LYS A 291 24.44 -4.53 4.65
C LYS A 291 25.03 -3.54 5.65
N ASP A 292 24.58 -2.29 5.65
CA ASP A 292 25.06 -1.27 6.57
C ASP A 292 24.71 -1.65 8.00
N ALA A 293 25.59 -1.33 8.94
CA ALA A 293 25.42 -1.65 10.37
C ALA A 293 24.17 -1.03 11.01
N CYS A 294 23.60 0.01 10.40
CA CYS A 294 22.36 0.64 10.86
C CYS A 294 21.10 -0.17 10.53
N VAL A 295 21.18 -1.14 9.60
CA VAL A 295 20.07 -2.04 9.28
C VAL A 295 19.87 -3.00 10.43
N VAL A 296 18.66 -3.03 10.96
CA VAL A 296 18.30 -3.86 12.10
C VAL A 296 17.17 -4.82 11.73
N HIS A 297 16.91 -5.80 12.59
CA HIS A 297 15.89 -6.81 12.39
C HIS A 297 14.86 -6.78 13.51
N GLY A 298 13.76 -7.49 13.31
CA GLY A 298 12.80 -7.75 14.37
C GLY A 298 11.86 -6.58 14.67
N PRO A 299 11.22 -5.96 13.69
CA PRO A 299 10.14 -5.03 13.97
C PRO A 299 8.90 -5.76 14.50
N HIS A 300 8.01 -5.00 15.17
CA HIS A 300 6.71 -5.48 15.61
C HIS A 300 5.64 -5.21 14.56
N LEU A 301 4.91 -6.24 14.20
CA LEU A 301 3.73 -6.13 13.33
C LEU A 301 2.53 -6.77 14.02
N GLY A 302 1.33 -6.20 13.79
CA GLY A 302 0.14 -6.81 14.35
C GLY A 302 -1.15 -6.10 13.96
N TYR A 303 -2.25 -6.85 14.02
CA TYR A 303 -3.58 -6.35 13.79
C TYR A 303 -4.14 -5.64 15.02
N ASP A 304 -4.68 -4.45 14.82
CA ASP A 304 -5.45 -3.70 15.83
C ASP A 304 -6.85 -3.42 15.28
N PRO A 305 -7.89 -4.16 15.72
CA PRO A 305 -9.24 -4.00 15.19
C PRO A 305 -9.82 -2.60 15.39
N ALA A 306 -9.50 -1.94 16.50
CA ALA A 306 -10.01 -0.60 16.79
C ALA A 306 -9.37 0.44 15.88
N ALA A 307 -8.05 0.41 15.73
CA ALA A 307 -7.31 1.28 14.81
C ALA A 307 -7.71 1.01 13.35
N ALA A 308 -7.85 -0.25 12.95
CA ALA A 308 -8.29 -0.64 11.61
C ALA A 308 -9.69 -0.08 11.30
N GLN A 309 -10.64 -0.19 12.24
CA GLN A 309 -11.99 0.34 12.07
C GLN A 309 -11.99 1.88 12.02
N ALA A 310 -11.23 2.54 12.88
CA ALA A 310 -11.10 3.99 12.86
C ALA A 310 -10.46 4.50 11.56
N ALA A 311 -9.42 3.80 11.05
CA ALA A 311 -8.79 4.11 9.77
C ALA A 311 -9.78 3.97 8.60
N LYS A 312 -10.58 2.89 8.55
CA LYS A 312 -11.63 2.73 7.54
C LYS A 312 -12.62 3.89 7.55
N THR A 313 -13.07 4.30 8.73
CA THR A 313 -13.99 5.44 8.88
C THR A 313 -13.37 6.73 8.34
N SER A 314 -12.13 7.04 8.74
CA SER A 314 -11.42 8.25 8.30
C SER A 314 -11.17 8.26 6.79
N VAL A 315 -10.70 7.15 6.23
CA VAL A 315 -10.44 7.02 4.78
C VAL A 315 -11.73 7.13 3.98
N LYS A 316 -12.80 6.45 4.40
CA LYS A 316 -14.10 6.54 3.71
C LYS A 316 -14.63 7.98 3.70
N ALA A 317 -14.55 8.70 4.82
CA ALA A 317 -14.96 10.10 4.90
C ALA A 317 -14.11 11.00 3.97
N PHE A 318 -12.80 10.83 4.00
CA PHE A 318 -11.88 11.56 3.12
C PHE A 318 -12.15 11.28 1.64
N LEU A 319 -12.32 10.01 1.25
CA LEU A 319 -12.57 9.64 -0.13
C LEU A 319 -13.93 10.16 -0.64
N LYS A 320 -14.96 10.14 0.20
CA LYS A 320 -16.25 10.75 -0.16
C LYS A 320 -16.09 12.23 -0.50
N ALA A 321 -15.33 12.96 0.31
CA ALA A 321 -15.10 14.39 0.08
C ALA A 321 -14.28 14.64 -1.19
N VAL A 322 -13.12 13.99 -1.35
CA VAL A 322 -12.19 14.26 -2.45
C VAL A 322 -12.71 13.77 -3.80
N LEU A 323 -13.48 12.67 -3.82
CA LEU A 323 -14.08 12.09 -5.02
C LEU A 323 -15.49 12.64 -5.31
N LYS A 324 -16.01 13.51 -4.45
CA LYS A 324 -17.36 14.11 -4.56
C LYS A 324 -18.42 13.02 -4.73
N LEU A 325 -18.43 12.05 -3.81
CA LEU A 325 -19.44 10.98 -3.78
C LEU A 325 -20.67 11.48 -3.02
N GLU A 326 -21.84 11.11 -3.51
CA GLU A 326 -23.13 11.37 -2.86
C GLU A 326 -23.36 10.48 -1.61
#